data_e769f12c13912beae1830ad32826f524
#
_entry.id   e769f12c13912beae1830ad32826f524
#
_cell.length_a   1.000
_cell.length_b   1.000
_cell.length_c   1.000
_cell.angle_alpha   90.00
_cell.angle_beta   90.00
_cell.angle_gamma   90.00
#
_symmetry.space_group_name_H-M   'P 1'
#
loop_
_entity.id
_entity.type
_entity.pdbx_description
1 polymer ?
#
loop_
_entity_poly.entity_id
_entity_poly.type
_entity_poly.pdbx_seq_one_letter_code
_entity_poly.pdbx_strand_id
1 'polypeptide(L)'
;MENNRGGYRQINKSLNICAFDDYLKGQTANLPVIANVEQLTPRVLRILGQNPGKGTNTYVIGTGDRRIMVDTSGGEPEWAELVASTLDSMNIRLSHVLLTHWHGDHTGGVPDLIRMYPELKSSIYKNKPDRGQQDIADGQIFRVEGATIRAIHVPGHSEDHMCFILEEEQAMLTGDNILGTGTSAVEDLGSFMTSLKKMYDQNCALGYSAHGITIQNLPMKIGRELGQKWRRERQVLEALERSRMHSVRSLAIKDVVSQIYGESMDQPTRTLTLEPFIDEVLRKLAGDGKVGFEMRAGKKQWYAAQAKKQDLKAPLAVQVQVQEIIL
;
A
#
# COMPACT_ATOMS: atom_id res chain seq x y z
N MET A 1 -2.46 20.05 24.60
CA MET A 1 -2.10 20.06 23.17
C MET A 1 -2.18 18.61 22.71
N GLU A 2 -3.30 18.22 22.13
CA GLU A 2 -3.50 16.87 21.62
C GLU A 2 -2.52 16.63 20.47
N ASN A 3 -1.64 15.66 20.64
CA ASN A 3 -0.74 15.18 19.62
C ASN A 3 -1.59 14.59 18.48
N ASN A 4 -1.78 15.37 17.43
CA ASN A 4 -2.32 14.94 16.15
C ASN A 4 -1.28 14.06 15.44
N ARG A 5 -0.92 12.94 16.02
CA ARG A 5 -0.15 11.89 15.36
C ARG A 5 -1.12 11.14 14.48
N GLY A 6 -0.88 11.25 13.17
CA GLY A 6 -1.72 10.72 12.14
C GLY A 6 -1.96 9.23 12.31
N GLY A 7 -3.15 8.91 12.73
CA GLY A 7 -3.78 7.66 12.41
C GLY A 7 -4.58 7.87 11.12
N TYR A 8 -5.43 6.94 10.79
CA TYR A 8 -6.35 6.91 9.64
C TYR A 8 -7.05 8.22 9.25
N ARG A 9 -6.92 9.30 10.03
CA ARG A 9 -7.51 10.62 9.75
C ARG A 9 -6.93 11.34 8.52
N GLN A 10 -5.79 10.91 7.99
CA GLN A 10 -5.19 11.51 6.79
C GLN A 10 -5.46 10.70 5.51
N ILE A 11 -5.88 9.45 5.62
CA ILE A 11 -6.32 8.68 4.48
C ILE A 11 -7.60 9.31 3.95
N ASN A 12 -7.46 10.08 2.91
CA ASN A 12 -8.49 10.75 2.15
C ASN A 12 -9.69 11.24 3.00
N LYS A 13 -9.79 12.56 3.26
CA LYS A 13 -10.91 13.19 4.02
C LYS A 13 -12.31 12.84 3.53
N SER A 14 -12.44 12.17 2.39
CA SER A 14 -13.69 11.68 1.81
C SER A 14 -14.01 10.21 2.11
N LEU A 15 -13.07 9.42 2.65
CA LEU A 15 -13.33 8.04 3.06
C LEU A 15 -13.94 8.03 4.47
N ASN A 16 -15.16 7.52 4.59
CA ASN A 16 -15.72 7.20 5.90
C ASN A 16 -15.03 5.92 6.40
N ILE A 17 -14.09 6.08 7.30
CA ILE A 17 -13.26 5.02 7.86
C ILE A 17 -14.11 3.89 8.48
N CYS A 18 -15.20 4.23 9.15
CA CYS A 18 -16.08 3.22 9.77
C CYS A 18 -16.75 2.30 8.74
N ALA A 19 -17.21 2.86 7.61
CA ALA A 19 -17.82 2.05 6.55
C ALA A 19 -16.76 1.22 5.78
N PHE A 20 -15.55 1.74 5.63
CA PHE A 20 -14.44 0.99 5.06
C PHE A 20 -13.98 -0.13 6.00
N ASP A 21 -13.97 0.12 7.30
CA ASP A 21 -13.69 -0.87 8.35
C ASP A 21 -14.72 -2.00 8.36
N ASP A 22 -16.02 -1.68 8.24
CA ASP A 22 -17.09 -2.68 8.17
C ASP A 22 -17.06 -3.46 6.85
N TYR A 23 -16.71 -2.83 5.73
CA TYR A 23 -16.43 -3.51 4.46
C TYR A 23 -15.23 -4.45 4.57
N LEU A 24 -14.15 -4.01 5.21
CA LEU A 24 -12.97 -4.83 5.47
C LEU A 24 -13.28 -5.98 6.44
N LYS A 25 -14.06 -5.75 7.51
CA LYS A 25 -14.52 -6.79 8.44
C LYS A 25 -15.33 -7.87 7.73
N GLY A 26 -16.19 -7.51 6.77
CA GLY A 26 -16.92 -8.46 5.94
C GLY A 26 -16.01 -9.34 5.07
N GLN A 27 -14.82 -8.86 4.70
CA GLN A 27 -13.81 -9.63 3.98
C GLN A 27 -12.90 -10.48 4.88
N THR A 28 -12.94 -10.26 6.22
CA THR A 28 -12.03 -10.92 7.17
C THR A 28 -12.54 -12.27 7.67
N ALA A 29 -13.77 -12.68 7.36
CA ALA A 29 -14.39 -13.89 7.86
C ALA A 29 -13.65 -15.22 7.53
N ASN A 30 -12.69 -15.20 6.59
CA ASN A 30 -11.91 -16.36 6.17
C ASN A 30 -10.40 -16.04 6.05
N LEU A 31 -9.86 -15.21 6.94
CA LEU A 31 -8.42 -14.92 6.90
C LEU A 31 -7.63 -16.16 7.32
N PRO A 32 -6.51 -16.46 6.63
CA PRO A 32 -5.61 -17.52 7.06
C PRO A 32 -5.04 -17.20 8.43
N VAL A 33 -4.97 -18.20 9.29
CA VAL A 33 -4.32 -18.08 10.60
C VAL A 33 -2.81 -17.93 10.37
N ILE A 34 -2.24 -16.87 10.93
CA ILE A 34 -0.81 -16.58 10.86
C ILE A 34 -0.22 -16.84 12.25
N ALA A 35 0.89 -17.59 12.31
CA ALA A 35 1.60 -17.82 13.58
C ALA A 35 2.20 -16.51 14.12
N ASN A 36 2.18 -16.35 15.45
CA ASN A 36 2.73 -15.16 16.10
C ASN A 36 4.22 -14.97 15.82
N VAL A 37 4.98 -16.06 15.74
CA VAL A 37 6.40 -16.09 15.36
C VAL A 37 6.60 -17.22 14.37
N GLU A 38 7.26 -16.93 13.24
CA GLU A 38 7.52 -17.95 12.21
C GLU A 38 8.84 -17.65 11.48
N GLN A 39 9.71 -18.66 11.44
CA GLN A 39 10.92 -18.61 10.60
C GLN A 39 10.50 -18.94 9.17
N LEU A 40 10.41 -17.92 8.29
CA LEU A 40 9.98 -18.09 6.90
C LEU A 40 11.08 -18.66 6.02
N THR A 41 12.33 -18.18 6.23
CA THR A 41 13.54 -18.67 5.59
C THR A 41 14.68 -18.61 6.60
N PRO A 42 15.87 -19.15 6.34
CA PRO A 42 17.01 -18.99 7.25
C PRO A 42 17.36 -17.51 7.57
N ARG A 43 16.94 -16.56 6.71
CA ARG A 43 17.24 -15.12 6.83
C ARG A 43 16.07 -14.30 7.35
N VAL A 44 14.84 -14.78 7.24
CA VAL A 44 13.64 -13.97 7.50
C VAL A 44 12.81 -14.62 8.59
N LEU A 45 12.72 -13.96 9.72
CA LEU A 45 11.84 -14.28 10.84
C LEU A 45 10.68 -13.28 10.81
N ARG A 46 9.44 -13.76 10.85
CA ARG A 46 8.24 -12.95 10.99
C ARG A 46 7.76 -12.95 12.43
N ILE A 47 7.44 -11.79 12.96
CA ILE A 47 6.78 -11.60 14.26
C ILE A 47 5.49 -10.81 13.99
N LEU A 48 4.34 -11.41 14.33
CA LEU A 48 3.03 -10.81 14.10
C LEU A 48 2.64 -9.89 15.26
N GLY A 49 2.37 -8.62 14.97
CA GLY A 49 1.67 -7.72 15.87
C GLY A 49 0.18 -7.93 15.78
N GLN A 50 -0.48 -8.11 16.93
CA GLN A 50 -1.91 -8.40 17.00
C GLN A 50 -2.73 -7.11 17.08
N ASN A 51 -2.63 -6.25 16.06
CA ASN A 51 -3.48 -5.08 15.97
C ASN A 51 -4.95 -5.48 15.76
N PRO A 52 -5.93 -4.66 16.19
CA PRO A 52 -7.33 -4.91 15.89
C PRO A 52 -7.56 -5.08 14.38
N GLY A 53 -8.05 -6.24 13.98
CA GLY A 53 -8.35 -6.58 12.58
C GLY A 53 -7.46 -7.65 12.00
N LYS A 54 -6.38 -7.30 11.32
CA LYS A 54 -5.55 -8.25 10.54
C LYS A 54 -4.18 -8.54 11.14
N GLY A 55 -3.75 -7.75 12.11
CA GLY A 55 -2.38 -7.73 12.59
C GLY A 55 -1.39 -7.15 11.57
N THR A 56 -0.22 -6.74 12.04
CA THR A 56 0.87 -6.27 11.19
C THR A 56 2.05 -7.24 11.31
N ASN A 57 2.51 -7.77 10.19
CA ASN A 57 3.74 -8.56 10.14
C ASN A 57 4.93 -7.62 10.30
N THR A 58 5.77 -7.88 11.28
CA THR A 58 7.09 -7.29 11.42
C THR A 58 8.13 -8.35 11.09
N TYR A 59 9.27 -7.93 10.55
CA TYR A 59 10.28 -8.88 10.06
C TYR A 59 11.63 -8.62 10.70
N VAL A 60 12.32 -9.70 11.10
CA VAL A 60 13.71 -9.65 11.59
C VAL A 60 14.59 -10.39 10.58
N ILE A 61 15.56 -9.67 9.99
CA ILE A 61 16.28 -10.11 8.78
C ILE A 61 17.77 -10.18 9.03
N GLY A 62 18.38 -11.28 8.62
CA GLY A 62 19.80 -11.61 8.76
C GLY A 62 20.00 -13.02 9.30
N THR A 63 21.26 -13.51 9.29
CA THR A 63 21.65 -14.83 9.79
C THR A 63 22.52 -14.76 11.06
N GLY A 64 23.23 -13.62 11.26
CA GLY A 64 24.10 -13.42 12.40
C GLY A 64 23.33 -13.04 13.70
N ASP A 65 24.11 -12.65 14.69
CA ASP A 65 23.59 -12.13 15.96
C ASP A 65 23.00 -10.70 15.81
N ARG A 66 23.47 -9.93 14.83
CA ARG A 66 22.97 -8.58 14.51
C ARG A 66 22.07 -8.62 13.31
N ARG A 67 20.81 -8.20 13.49
CA ARG A 67 19.77 -8.25 12.43
C ARG A 67 19.07 -6.91 12.25
N ILE A 68 18.40 -6.78 11.12
CA ILE A 68 17.58 -5.61 10.77
C ILE A 68 16.12 -5.95 11.06
N MET A 69 15.38 -5.05 11.73
CA MET A 69 13.93 -5.16 11.87
C MET A 69 13.24 -4.27 10.82
N VAL A 70 12.13 -4.74 10.26
CA VAL A 70 11.25 -3.96 9.36
C VAL A 70 9.88 -3.87 9.99
N ASP A 71 9.39 -2.64 10.21
CA ASP A 71 8.18 -2.22 10.89
C ASP A 71 8.10 -2.64 12.37
N THR A 72 7.18 -2.01 13.13
CA THR A 72 7.12 -2.14 14.58
C THR A 72 5.71 -2.33 15.15
N SER A 73 4.75 -2.74 14.32
CA SER A 73 3.36 -2.89 14.74
C SER A 73 2.73 -1.60 15.32
N GLY A 74 1.59 -1.70 15.97
CA GLY A 74 0.79 -0.59 16.48
C GLY A 74 1.17 -0.09 17.87
N GLY A 75 2.15 -0.73 18.52
CA GLY A 75 2.57 -0.40 19.88
C GLY A 75 1.77 -1.14 20.96
N GLU A 76 1.24 -2.32 20.63
CA GLU A 76 0.63 -3.21 21.62
C GLU A 76 1.70 -3.82 22.51
N PRO A 77 1.50 -3.83 23.86
CA PRO A 77 2.47 -4.39 24.81
C PRO A 77 2.81 -5.85 24.51
N GLU A 78 1.84 -6.63 24.07
CA GLU A 78 1.99 -8.07 23.74
C GLU A 78 2.98 -8.27 22.58
N TRP A 79 3.00 -7.36 21.60
CA TRP A 79 3.98 -7.40 20.52
C TRP A 79 5.40 -7.11 21.03
N ALA A 80 5.54 -6.10 21.90
CA ALA A 80 6.84 -5.75 22.48
C ALA A 80 7.41 -6.90 23.31
N GLU A 81 6.60 -7.55 24.15
CA GLU A 81 6.97 -8.74 24.92
C GLU A 81 7.36 -9.92 24.02
N LEU A 82 6.60 -10.14 22.94
CA LEU A 82 6.88 -11.19 21.98
C LEU A 82 8.20 -10.95 21.25
N VAL A 83 8.47 -9.71 20.83
CA VAL A 83 9.76 -9.33 20.23
C VAL A 83 10.89 -9.57 21.23
N ALA A 84 10.80 -9.07 22.46
CA ALA A 84 11.84 -9.24 23.47
C ALA A 84 12.16 -10.71 23.70
N SER A 85 11.15 -11.52 24.00
CA SER A 85 11.32 -12.96 24.25
C SER A 85 11.91 -13.72 23.06
N THR A 86 11.51 -13.34 21.84
CA THR A 86 12.00 -13.98 20.60
C THR A 86 13.47 -13.63 20.37
N LEU A 87 13.84 -12.34 20.47
CA LEU A 87 15.22 -11.90 20.28
C LEU A 87 16.16 -12.50 21.33
N ASP A 88 15.75 -12.53 22.59
CA ASP A 88 16.53 -13.11 23.68
C ASP A 88 16.73 -14.64 23.50
N SER A 89 15.67 -15.36 23.15
CA SER A 89 15.74 -16.82 22.94
C SER A 89 16.67 -17.23 21.79
N MET A 90 16.80 -16.38 20.79
CA MET A 90 17.63 -16.59 19.59
C MET A 90 19.00 -15.87 19.67
N ASN A 91 19.30 -15.20 20.78
CA ASN A 91 20.50 -14.37 20.96
C ASN A 91 20.69 -13.34 19.82
N ILE A 92 19.59 -12.67 19.43
CA ILE A 92 19.57 -11.67 18.35
C ILE A 92 19.62 -10.27 18.96
N ARG A 93 20.41 -9.37 18.33
CA ARG A 93 20.43 -7.93 18.60
C ARG A 93 19.99 -7.18 17.34
N LEU A 94 19.18 -6.16 17.51
CA LEU A 94 18.80 -5.30 16.40
C LEU A 94 19.93 -4.31 16.11
N SER A 95 20.30 -4.18 14.84
CA SER A 95 21.26 -3.17 14.36
C SER A 95 20.57 -1.94 13.80
N HIS A 96 19.47 -2.14 13.10
CA HIS A 96 18.66 -1.10 12.45
C HIS A 96 17.18 -1.47 12.54
N VAL A 97 16.32 -0.46 12.58
CA VAL A 97 14.88 -0.58 12.38
C VAL A 97 14.51 0.26 11.16
N LEU A 98 13.95 -0.37 10.14
CA LEU A 98 13.52 0.27 8.91
C LEU A 98 11.99 0.33 8.91
N LEU A 99 11.43 1.52 8.77
CA LEU A 99 9.98 1.72 8.74
C LEU A 99 9.53 1.92 7.29
N THR A 100 8.51 1.16 6.89
CA THR A 100 7.98 1.26 5.52
C THR A 100 7.30 2.60 5.28
N HIS A 101 6.51 3.08 6.24
CA HIS A 101 5.79 4.35 6.15
C HIS A 101 5.27 4.83 7.52
N TRP A 102 4.58 5.96 7.56
CA TRP A 102 4.20 6.68 8.78
C TRP A 102 2.99 6.11 9.53
N HIS A 103 2.21 5.19 8.99
CA HIS A 103 1.00 4.68 9.65
C HIS A 103 1.30 4.06 11.02
N GLY A 104 0.33 4.25 11.94
CA GLY A 104 0.53 3.89 13.34
C GLY A 104 0.77 2.40 13.59
N ASP A 105 0.16 1.54 12.78
CA ASP A 105 0.33 0.09 12.86
C ASP A 105 1.68 -0.43 12.29
N HIS A 106 2.53 0.49 11.79
CA HIS A 106 3.91 0.22 11.38
C HIS A 106 4.95 0.89 12.27
N THR A 107 4.55 2.01 12.91
CA THR A 107 5.48 2.86 13.67
C THR A 107 5.20 2.88 15.17
N GLY A 108 4.08 2.33 15.61
CA GLY A 108 3.59 2.46 17.01
C GLY A 108 4.48 1.81 18.03
N GLY A 109 5.19 0.73 17.70
CA GLY A 109 6.11 0.05 18.61
C GLY A 109 7.51 0.67 18.73
N VAL A 110 7.82 1.73 17.98
CA VAL A 110 9.12 2.43 18.07
C VAL A 110 9.44 2.90 19.50
N PRO A 111 8.50 3.52 20.25
CA PRO A 111 8.78 3.92 21.64
C PRO A 111 9.14 2.73 22.55
N ASP A 112 8.49 1.59 22.36
CA ASP A 112 8.76 0.38 23.15
C ASP A 112 10.14 -0.21 22.81
N LEU A 113 10.51 -0.26 21.53
CA LEU A 113 11.84 -0.70 21.12
C LEU A 113 12.94 0.20 21.72
N ILE A 114 12.77 1.52 21.66
CA ILE A 114 13.77 2.46 22.24
C ILE A 114 13.83 2.30 23.77
N ARG A 115 12.72 2.00 24.45
CA ARG A 115 12.71 1.75 25.88
C ARG A 115 13.44 0.46 26.25
N MET A 116 13.25 -0.62 25.47
CA MET A 116 13.89 -1.92 25.70
C MET A 116 15.36 -1.94 25.25
N TYR A 117 15.65 -1.27 24.13
CA TYR A 117 16.95 -1.24 23.46
C TYR A 117 17.36 0.21 23.17
N PRO A 118 17.85 0.97 24.20
CA PRO A 118 18.16 2.40 24.05
C PRO A 118 19.20 2.72 22.97
N GLU A 119 20.06 1.77 22.61
CA GLU A 119 21.06 1.87 21.55
C GLU A 119 20.42 2.05 20.16
N LEU A 120 19.16 1.62 19.97
CA LEU A 120 18.45 1.79 18.70
C LEU A 120 17.99 3.23 18.42
N LYS A 121 18.08 4.13 19.40
CA LYS A 121 17.57 5.50 19.27
C LYS A 121 18.11 6.26 18.05
N SER A 122 19.35 5.97 17.63
CA SER A 122 19.97 6.56 16.44
C SER A 122 19.95 5.64 15.21
N SER A 123 19.26 4.52 15.29
CA SER A 123 19.26 3.47 14.26
C SER A 123 17.85 3.14 13.75
N ILE A 124 16.90 4.05 13.91
CA ILE A 124 15.54 4.00 13.37
C ILE A 124 15.50 4.83 12.10
N TYR A 125 15.09 4.23 11.00
CA TYR A 125 15.11 4.83 9.67
C TYR A 125 13.71 4.87 9.06
N LYS A 126 13.33 6.02 8.47
CA LYS A 126 12.07 6.21 7.75
C LYS A 126 12.27 7.25 6.64
N ASN A 127 11.64 7.09 5.49
CA ASN A 127 11.55 8.18 4.52
C ASN A 127 10.66 9.29 5.11
N LYS A 128 11.06 10.55 5.00
CA LYS A 128 10.45 11.68 5.73
C LYS A 128 10.38 11.39 7.24
N PRO A 129 11.54 11.30 7.92
CA PRO A 129 11.63 10.80 9.29
C PRO A 129 10.95 11.71 10.32
N ASP A 130 10.42 11.11 11.37
CA ASP A 130 10.01 11.83 12.56
C ASP A 130 11.23 12.27 13.38
N ARG A 131 11.00 13.16 14.35
CA ARG A 131 12.09 13.68 15.21
C ARG A 131 12.85 12.54 15.90
N GLY A 132 14.16 12.50 15.65
CA GLY A 132 15.07 11.48 16.21
C GLY A 132 15.25 10.24 15.36
N GLN A 133 14.58 10.14 14.24
CA GLN A 133 14.80 9.11 13.24
C GLN A 133 15.78 9.58 12.15
N GLN A 134 16.33 8.63 11.39
CA GLN A 134 17.20 8.87 10.25
C GLN A 134 16.40 8.77 8.96
N ASP A 135 16.81 9.52 7.92
CA ASP A 135 16.18 9.46 6.62
C ASP A 135 16.61 8.23 5.82
N ILE A 136 15.72 7.71 4.97
CA ILE A 136 16.02 6.66 3.99
C ILE A 136 15.93 7.24 2.58
N ALA A 137 17.04 7.23 1.87
CA ALA A 137 17.06 7.59 0.45
C ALA A 137 16.61 6.41 -0.44
N ASP A 138 16.05 6.74 -1.62
CA ASP A 138 15.77 5.75 -2.66
C ASP A 138 17.08 5.10 -3.12
N GLY A 139 17.13 3.76 -3.14
CA GLY A 139 18.32 2.99 -3.45
C GLY A 139 19.31 2.79 -2.28
N GLN A 140 19.03 3.33 -1.08
CA GLN A 140 19.91 3.14 0.09
C GLN A 140 20.04 1.65 0.44
N ILE A 141 21.25 1.24 0.82
CA ILE A 141 21.58 -0.16 1.13
C ILE A 141 21.94 -0.29 2.62
N PHE A 142 21.33 -1.25 3.27
CA PHE A 142 21.64 -1.69 4.63
C PHE A 142 22.19 -3.11 4.59
N ARG A 143 23.23 -3.40 5.41
CA ARG A 143 23.87 -4.72 5.43
C ARG A 143 24.03 -5.23 6.86
N VAL A 144 23.72 -6.50 7.01
CA VAL A 144 24.07 -7.33 8.16
C VAL A 144 24.56 -8.68 7.65
N GLU A 145 25.05 -9.52 8.54
CA GLU A 145 25.44 -10.89 8.15
C GLU A 145 24.26 -11.63 7.51
N GLY A 146 24.50 -12.15 6.30
CA GLY A 146 23.53 -12.91 5.52
C GLY A 146 22.38 -12.10 4.90
N ALA A 147 22.38 -10.75 5.00
CA ALA A 147 21.34 -9.95 4.38
C ALA A 147 21.82 -8.58 3.88
N THR A 148 21.52 -8.30 2.62
CA THR A 148 21.63 -7.00 1.96
C THR A 148 20.24 -6.49 1.64
N ILE A 149 19.83 -5.40 2.29
CA ILE A 149 18.53 -4.76 2.10
C ILE A 149 18.72 -3.49 1.28
N ARG A 150 18.05 -3.41 0.12
CA ARG A 150 17.99 -2.20 -0.69
C ARG A 150 16.61 -1.56 -0.59
N ALA A 151 16.57 -0.31 -0.17
CA ALA A 151 15.34 0.47 -0.06
C ALA A 151 14.91 1.02 -1.43
N ILE A 152 13.61 1.00 -1.71
CA ILE A 152 13.03 1.67 -2.88
C ILE A 152 11.86 2.55 -2.46
N HIS A 153 11.84 3.81 -2.90
CA HIS A 153 10.74 4.73 -2.65
C HIS A 153 9.60 4.46 -3.65
N VAL A 154 8.44 4.12 -3.12
CA VAL A 154 7.25 3.67 -3.87
C VAL A 154 5.98 4.30 -3.29
N PRO A 155 5.79 5.63 -3.47
CA PRO A 155 4.66 6.36 -2.90
C PRO A 155 3.34 5.97 -3.54
N GLY A 156 2.22 6.32 -2.86
CA GLY A 156 0.87 6.18 -3.37
C GLY A 156 -0.10 5.56 -2.39
N HIS A 157 0.31 4.54 -1.62
CA HIS A 157 -0.38 4.17 -0.38
C HIS A 157 -0.24 5.28 0.65
N SER A 158 0.98 5.73 0.86
CA SER A 158 1.34 6.97 1.53
C SER A 158 2.47 7.67 0.77
N GLU A 159 2.70 8.96 1.05
CA GLU A 159 3.71 9.75 0.36
C GLU A 159 5.15 9.30 0.67
N ASP A 160 5.39 8.76 1.87
CA ASP A 160 6.69 8.33 2.38
C ASP A 160 6.97 6.83 2.21
N HIS A 161 6.08 6.09 1.52
CA HIS A 161 6.14 4.63 1.49
C HIS A 161 7.40 4.08 0.84
N MET A 162 8.08 3.18 1.57
CA MET A 162 9.25 2.44 1.12
C MET A 162 8.93 0.95 1.06
N CYS A 163 9.47 0.27 0.05
CA CYS A 163 9.64 -1.18 0.05
C CYS A 163 11.12 -1.51 0.24
N PHE A 164 11.41 -2.72 0.71
CA PHE A 164 12.77 -3.17 0.96
C PHE A 164 13.02 -4.48 0.21
N ILE A 165 14.10 -4.54 -0.57
CA ILE A 165 14.47 -5.72 -1.34
C ILE A 165 15.58 -6.46 -0.60
N LEU A 166 15.32 -7.72 -0.27
CA LEU A 166 16.31 -8.66 0.25
C LEU A 166 16.99 -9.32 -0.97
N GLU A 167 18.20 -8.87 -1.27
CA GLU A 167 18.90 -9.22 -2.51
C GLU A 167 19.21 -10.71 -2.59
N GLU A 168 19.57 -11.36 -1.47
CA GLU A 168 19.93 -12.78 -1.41
C GLU A 168 18.77 -13.73 -1.73
N GLU A 169 17.54 -13.28 -1.60
CA GLU A 169 16.33 -14.08 -1.86
C GLU A 169 15.52 -13.57 -3.05
N GLN A 170 15.95 -12.46 -3.67
CA GLN A 170 15.14 -11.74 -4.67
C GLN A 170 13.70 -11.55 -4.19
N ALA A 171 13.57 -11.19 -2.92
CA ALA A 171 12.31 -11.02 -2.23
C ALA A 171 12.10 -9.54 -1.86
N MET A 172 10.85 -9.09 -1.83
CA MET A 172 10.49 -7.73 -1.49
C MET A 172 9.61 -7.70 -0.24
N LEU A 173 10.01 -6.92 0.76
CA LEU A 173 9.12 -6.49 1.83
C LEU A 173 8.25 -5.36 1.26
N THR A 174 6.98 -5.66 1.04
CA THR A 174 6.08 -4.83 0.23
C THR A 174 5.38 -3.72 1.02
N GLY A 175 5.53 -3.72 2.35
CA GLY A 175 4.74 -2.85 3.21
C GLY A 175 3.26 -2.97 2.87
N ASP A 176 2.60 -1.82 2.76
CA ASP A 176 1.18 -1.73 2.44
C ASP A 176 0.88 -1.50 0.95
N ASN A 177 1.88 -1.40 0.09
CA ASN A 177 1.61 -1.29 -1.34
C ASN A 177 1.01 -2.57 -1.93
N ILE A 178 1.48 -3.74 -1.51
CA ILE A 178 0.90 -5.04 -1.91
C ILE A 178 0.66 -5.88 -0.67
N LEU A 179 -0.59 -6.22 -0.44
CA LEU A 179 -1.01 -7.03 0.71
C LEU A 179 -1.08 -8.51 0.37
N GLY A 180 -0.70 -9.36 1.32
CA GLY A 180 -0.85 -10.80 1.23
C GLY A 180 -2.33 -11.23 1.23
N THR A 181 -3.19 -10.43 1.87
CA THR A 181 -4.64 -10.62 1.90
C THR A 181 -5.35 -9.28 1.74
N GLY A 182 -6.32 -9.21 0.85
CA GLY A 182 -7.06 -7.97 0.54
C GLY A 182 -6.34 -7.05 -0.42
N THR A 183 -6.73 -5.77 -0.42
CA THR A 183 -6.21 -4.71 -1.28
C THR A 183 -5.79 -3.52 -0.45
N SER A 184 -4.77 -2.79 -0.91
CA SER A 184 -4.26 -1.59 -0.26
C SER A 184 -5.22 -0.41 -0.37
N ALA A 185 -5.28 0.41 0.68
CA ALA A 185 -5.77 1.77 0.60
C ALA A 185 -4.78 2.64 -0.19
N VAL A 186 -5.27 3.65 -0.90
CA VAL A 186 -4.44 4.46 -1.80
C VAL A 186 -4.73 5.94 -1.55
N GLU A 187 -3.69 6.74 -1.25
CA GLU A 187 -3.80 8.19 -1.11
C GLU A 187 -3.72 8.91 -2.46
N ASP A 188 -2.85 8.42 -3.37
CA ASP A 188 -2.70 8.93 -4.73
C ASP A 188 -2.57 7.79 -5.73
N LEU A 189 -3.60 7.60 -6.56
CA LEU A 189 -3.68 6.50 -7.51
C LEU A 189 -2.63 6.59 -8.62
N GLY A 190 -2.27 7.79 -9.07
CA GLY A 190 -1.28 7.99 -10.11
C GLY A 190 0.11 7.54 -9.68
N SER A 191 0.54 8.03 -8.52
CA SER A 191 1.79 7.62 -7.88
C SER A 191 1.80 6.14 -7.54
N PHE A 192 0.68 5.61 -7.02
CA PHE A 192 0.54 4.20 -6.67
C PHE A 192 0.74 3.28 -7.88
N MET A 193 0.08 3.57 -9.01
CA MET A 193 0.24 2.76 -10.24
C MET A 193 1.66 2.84 -10.81
N THR A 194 2.30 4.01 -10.71
CA THR A 194 3.72 4.18 -11.08
C THR A 194 4.63 3.37 -10.17
N SER A 195 4.36 3.38 -8.88
CA SER A 195 5.08 2.60 -7.87
C SER A 195 4.92 1.11 -8.06
N LEU A 196 3.71 0.63 -8.36
CA LEU A 196 3.48 -0.79 -8.68
C LEU A 196 4.30 -1.23 -9.89
N LYS A 197 4.41 -0.39 -10.92
CA LYS A 197 5.27 -0.67 -12.07
C LYS A 197 6.74 -0.70 -11.67
N LYS A 198 7.22 0.28 -10.88
CA LYS A 198 8.59 0.29 -10.34
C LYS A 198 8.88 -0.97 -9.51
N MET A 199 7.92 -1.44 -8.70
CA MET A 199 8.03 -2.69 -7.94
C MET A 199 8.10 -3.91 -8.85
N TYR A 200 7.27 -3.98 -9.90
CA TYR A 200 7.29 -5.06 -10.89
C TYR A 200 8.64 -5.18 -11.60
N ASP A 201 9.21 -4.04 -12.00
CA ASP A 201 10.50 -3.96 -12.70
C ASP A 201 11.70 -4.41 -11.83
N GLN A 202 11.52 -4.59 -10.50
CA GLN A 202 12.56 -5.14 -9.62
C GLN A 202 12.73 -6.66 -9.78
N ASN A 203 11.82 -7.36 -10.45
CA ASN A 203 11.87 -8.80 -10.70
C ASN A 203 11.96 -9.67 -9.44
N CYS A 204 11.44 -9.20 -8.30
CA CYS A 204 11.36 -10.00 -7.08
C CYS A 204 10.28 -11.09 -7.24
N ALA A 205 10.63 -12.34 -7.00
CA ALA A 205 9.71 -13.47 -7.13
C ALA A 205 8.73 -13.55 -5.95
N LEU A 206 9.21 -13.22 -4.74
CA LEU A 206 8.53 -13.39 -3.46
C LEU A 206 8.20 -12.04 -2.83
N GLY A 207 7.05 -11.94 -2.14
CA GLY A 207 6.66 -10.75 -1.38
C GLY A 207 6.42 -11.06 0.09
N TYR A 208 7.07 -10.33 0.97
CA TYR A 208 6.80 -10.31 2.41
C TYR A 208 5.93 -9.09 2.71
N SER A 209 4.65 -9.32 2.86
CA SER A 209 3.66 -8.25 3.05
C SER A 209 3.51 -7.87 4.52
N ALA A 210 3.22 -6.60 4.78
CA ALA A 210 2.90 -6.16 6.14
C ALA A 210 1.57 -6.74 6.66
N HIS A 211 0.62 -7.07 5.78
CA HIS A 211 -0.66 -7.68 6.19
C HIS A 211 -0.97 -8.95 5.41
N GLY A 212 -1.34 -10.01 6.15
CA GLY A 212 -1.72 -11.29 5.57
C GLY A 212 -0.53 -12.22 5.31
N ILE A 213 -0.70 -13.17 4.38
CA ILE A 213 0.27 -14.21 4.09
C ILE A 213 1.41 -13.75 3.19
N THR A 214 2.50 -14.51 3.16
CA THR A 214 3.59 -14.35 2.19
C THR A 214 3.07 -14.53 0.76
N ILE A 215 3.46 -13.64 -0.15
CA ILE A 215 3.05 -13.62 -1.55
C ILE A 215 4.02 -14.47 -2.36
N GLN A 216 3.61 -15.67 -2.76
CA GLN A 216 4.47 -16.65 -3.45
C GLN A 216 4.81 -16.27 -4.90
N ASN A 217 4.01 -15.41 -5.52
CA ASN A 217 4.27 -14.90 -6.87
C ASN A 217 3.94 -13.39 -6.88
N LEU A 218 4.94 -12.61 -6.52
CA LEU A 218 4.80 -11.15 -6.42
C LEU A 218 4.52 -10.49 -7.78
N PRO A 219 5.17 -10.86 -8.90
CA PRO A 219 4.89 -10.26 -10.20
C PRO A 219 3.43 -10.48 -10.62
N MET A 220 2.88 -11.68 -10.43
CA MET A 220 1.48 -11.97 -10.75
C MET A 220 0.53 -11.15 -9.87
N LYS A 221 0.81 -11.00 -8.57
CA LYS A 221 -0.02 -10.19 -7.66
C LYS A 221 0.00 -8.72 -8.07
N ILE A 222 1.17 -8.15 -8.38
CA ILE A 222 1.30 -6.77 -8.87
C ILE A 222 0.54 -6.59 -10.18
N GLY A 223 0.70 -7.52 -11.13
CA GLY A 223 0.00 -7.50 -12.41
C GLY A 223 -1.52 -7.50 -12.26
N ARG A 224 -2.06 -8.30 -11.34
CA ARG A 224 -3.51 -8.32 -11.02
C ARG A 224 -3.98 -6.99 -10.43
N GLU A 225 -3.22 -6.40 -9.51
CA GLU A 225 -3.54 -5.08 -8.92
C GLU A 225 -3.56 -3.99 -10.01
N LEU A 226 -2.53 -3.91 -10.85
CA LEU A 226 -2.49 -2.97 -11.97
C LEU A 226 -3.64 -3.20 -12.95
N GLY A 227 -3.90 -4.46 -13.31
CA GLY A 227 -4.99 -4.81 -14.21
C GLY A 227 -6.37 -4.39 -13.68
N GLN A 228 -6.61 -4.48 -12.37
CA GLN A 228 -7.84 -3.98 -11.74
C GLN A 228 -7.96 -2.45 -11.85
N LYS A 229 -6.86 -1.71 -11.59
CA LYS A 229 -6.83 -0.24 -11.70
C LYS A 229 -7.11 0.20 -13.15
N TRP A 230 -6.43 -0.41 -14.14
CA TRP A 230 -6.66 -0.11 -15.56
C TRP A 230 -8.09 -0.44 -16.04
N ARG A 231 -8.66 -1.56 -15.59
CA ARG A 231 -10.07 -1.89 -15.90
C ARG A 231 -11.01 -0.81 -15.37
N ARG A 232 -10.77 -0.30 -14.16
CA ARG A 232 -11.59 0.75 -13.56
C ARG A 232 -11.44 2.08 -14.31
N GLU A 233 -10.22 2.46 -14.68
CA GLU A 233 -10.00 3.64 -15.55
C GLU A 233 -10.80 3.54 -16.84
N ARG A 234 -10.72 2.39 -17.52
CA ARG A 234 -11.45 2.14 -18.76
C ARG A 234 -12.97 2.24 -18.57
N GLN A 235 -13.51 1.64 -17.52
CA GLN A 235 -14.94 1.71 -17.20
C GLN A 235 -15.41 3.16 -16.99
N VAL A 236 -14.62 3.98 -16.30
CA VAL A 236 -14.92 5.41 -16.08
C VAL A 236 -14.91 6.17 -17.41
N LEU A 237 -13.89 5.98 -18.24
CA LEU A 237 -13.80 6.62 -19.56
C LEU A 237 -14.97 6.22 -20.46
N GLU A 238 -15.30 4.94 -20.53
CA GLU A 238 -16.45 4.42 -21.31
C GLU A 238 -17.78 5.00 -20.83
N ALA A 239 -17.98 5.18 -19.51
CA ALA A 239 -19.18 5.80 -18.96
C ALA A 239 -19.31 7.26 -19.41
N LEU A 240 -18.23 8.04 -19.33
CA LEU A 240 -18.21 9.43 -19.77
C LEU A 240 -18.41 9.58 -21.29
N GLU A 241 -17.81 8.69 -22.08
CA GLU A 241 -17.95 8.70 -23.53
C GLU A 241 -19.37 8.34 -23.98
N ARG A 242 -19.99 7.31 -23.37
CA ARG A 242 -21.40 6.95 -23.61
C ARG A 242 -22.32 8.13 -23.37
N SER A 243 -22.15 8.84 -22.25
CA SER A 243 -22.95 10.02 -21.94
C SER A 243 -22.83 11.13 -22.99
N ARG A 244 -21.61 11.36 -23.47
CA ARG A 244 -21.35 12.33 -24.55
C ARG A 244 -22.11 11.97 -25.83
N MET A 245 -22.16 10.68 -26.18
CA MET A 245 -22.92 10.21 -27.35
C MET A 245 -24.43 10.44 -27.22
N HIS A 246 -24.97 10.43 -26.00
CA HIS A 246 -26.40 10.72 -25.72
C HIS A 246 -26.66 12.21 -25.39
N SER A 247 -25.80 13.10 -25.85
CA SER A 247 -25.90 14.56 -25.66
C SER A 247 -25.79 15.06 -24.21
N VAL A 248 -25.40 14.19 -23.28
CA VAL A 248 -25.07 14.57 -21.89
C VAL A 248 -23.60 14.95 -21.82
N ARG A 249 -23.31 16.24 -21.71
CA ARG A 249 -21.92 16.75 -21.82
C ARG A 249 -21.03 16.38 -20.65
N SER A 250 -21.59 16.22 -19.46
CA SER A 250 -20.82 15.94 -18.21
C SER A 250 -21.69 15.21 -17.21
N LEU A 251 -21.06 14.44 -16.32
CA LEU A 251 -21.70 13.61 -15.29
C LEU A 251 -21.21 13.96 -13.89
N ALA A 252 -22.11 13.96 -12.90
CA ALA A 252 -21.70 13.92 -11.51
C ALA A 252 -21.12 12.53 -11.15
N ILE A 253 -20.30 12.45 -10.10
CA ILE A 253 -19.69 11.18 -9.66
C ILE A 253 -20.76 10.10 -9.43
N LYS A 254 -21.86 10.44 -8.78
CA LYS A 254 -22.97 9.52 -8.54
C LYS A 254 -23.53 8.91 -9.84
N ASP A 255 -23.58 9.70 -10.91
CA ASP A 255 -24.11 9.24 -12.19
C ASP A 255 -23.11 8.33 -12.91
N VAL A 256 -21.80 8.60 -12.75
CA VAL A 256 -20.72 7.69 -13.21
C VAL A 256 -20.80 6.36 -12.47
N VAL A 257 -20.97 6.38 -11.14
CA VAL A 257 -21.15 5.17 -10.33
C VAL A 257 -22.39 4.38 -10.78
N SER A 258 -23.53 5.05 -11.02
CA SER A 258 -24.74 4.40 -11.54
C SER A 258 -24.51 3.72 -12.88
N GLN A 259 -23.80 4.38 -13.80
CA GLN A 259 -23.53 3.81 -15.13
C GLN A 259 -22.59 2.61 -15.11
N ILE A 260 -21.69 2.52 -14.13
CA ILE A 260 -20.72 1.43 -14.01
C ILE A 260 -21.30 0.25 -13.25
N TYR A 261 -22.00 0.51 -12.12
CA TYR A 261 -22.43 -0.51 -11.17
C TYR A 261 -23.93 -0.74 -11.12
N GLY A 262 -24.72 0.08 -11.81
CA GLY A 262 -26.19 0.05 -11.75
C GLY A 262 -26.75 0.78 -10.53
N GLU A 263 -28.08 0.73 -10.37
CA GLU A 263 -28.78 1.44 -9.30
C GLU A 263 -29.23 0.55 -8.13
N SER A 264 -29.01 -0.76 -8.23
CA SER A 264 -29.48 -1.74 -7.25
C SER A 264 -28.64 -1.81 -5.97
N MET A 265 -27.58 -1.02 -5.86
CA MET A 265 -26.70 -0.98 -4.68
C MET A 265 -27.31 -0.13 -3.57
N ASP A 266 -27.08 -0.56 -2.32
CA ASP A 266 -27.47 0.22 -1.15
C ASP A 266 -26.73 1.57 -1.08
N GLN A 267 -27.40 2.57 -0.51
CA GLN A 267 -26.89 3.94 -0.44
C GLN A 267 -25.56 4.06 0.33
N PRO A 268 -25.38 3.41 1.49
CA PRO A 268 -24.09 3.44 2.20
C PRO A 268 -22.94 2.95 1.37
N THR A 269 -23.02 1.78 0.75
CA THR A 269 -21.96 1.23 -0.14
C THR A 269 -21.66 2.20 -1.27
N ARG A 270 -22.69 2.79 -1.86
CA ARG A 270 -22.53 3.74 -2.97
C ARG A 270 -21.77 4.99 -2.56
N THR A 271 -22.23 5.69 -1.51
CA THR A 271 -21.70 6.99 -1.13
C THR A 271 -20.40 6.91 -0.34
N LEU A 272 -20.22 5.87 0.46
CA LEU A 272 -19.07 5.74 1.35
C LEU A 272 -17.90 4.94 0.74
N THR A 273 -18.18 4.14 -0.29
CA THR A 273 -17.16 3.29 -0.90
C THR A 273 -16.94 3.60 -2.37
N LEU A 274 -18.00 3.52 -3.20
CA LEU A 274 -17.83 3.61 -4.65
C LEU A 274 -17.57 5.03 -5.15
N GLU A 275 -18.27 6.03 -4.64
CA GLU A 275 -18.07 7.43 -5.06
C GLU A 275 -16.66 7.92 -4.75
N PRO A 276 -16.07 7.69 -3.55
CA PRO A 276 -14.67 8.02 -3.29
C PRO A 276 -13.68 7.30 -4.21
N PHE A 277 -13.89 6.01 -4.50
CA PHE A 277 -13.03 5.27 -5.43
C PHE A 277 -13.10 5.81 -6.85
N ILE A 278 -14.30 6.17 -7.33
CA ILE A 278 -14.47 6.75 -8.66
C ILE A 278 -13.90 8.18 -8.72
N ASP A 279 -14.04 8.98 -7.65
CA ASP A 279 -13.44 10.31 -7.57
C ASP A 279 -11.91 10.25 -7.70
N GLU A 280 -11.29 9.27 -7.08
CA GLU A 280 -9.85 9.07 -7.16
C GLU A 280 -9.40 8.69 -8.59
N VAL A 281 -10.13 7.79 -9.26
CA VAL A 281 -9.88 7.45 -10.66
C VAL A 281 -10.06 8.67 -11.56
N LEU A 282 -11.11 9.47 -11.35
CA LEU A 282 -11.37 10.69 -12.11
C LEU A 282 -10.27 11.73 -11.90
N ARG A 283 -9.77 11.91 -10.68
CA ARG A 283 -8.63 12.80 -10.40
C ARG A 283 -7.37 12.35 -11.12
N LYS A 284 -7.06 11.05 -11.07
CA LYS A 284 -5.92 10.48 -11.80
C LYS A 284 -6.06 10.67 -13.31
N LEU A 285 -7.23 10.37 -13.86
CA LEU A 285 -7.49 10.57 -15.29
C LEU A 285 -7.44 12.06 -15.71
N ALA A 286 -7.80 12.97 -14.79
CA ALA A 286 -7.65 14.41 -15.02
C ALA A 286 -6.17 14.84 -15.03
N GLY A 287 -5.37 14.29 -14.12
CA GLY A 287 -3.90 14.46 -14.14
C GLY A 287 -3.28 13.95 -15.44
N ASP A 288 -3.79 12.86 -16.01
CA ASP A 288 -3.39 12.32 -17.31
C ASP A 288 -3.92 13.15 -18.52
N GLY A 289 -4.79 14.14 -18.30
CA GLY A 289 -5.44 14.91 -19.36
C GLY A 289 -6.52 14.16 -20.14
N LYS A 290 -6.96 12.98 -19.65
CA LYS A 290 -7.98 12.14 -20.30
C LYS A 290 -9.41 12.54 -19.98
N VAL A 291 -9.61 13.21 -18.84
CA VAL A 291 -10.90 13.78 -18.43
C VAL A 291 -10.73 15.23 -17.97
N GLY A 292 -11.80 16.00 -18.04
CA GLY A 292 -11.90 17.34 -17.47
C GLY A 292 -13.11 17.43 -16.55
N PHE A 293 -13.24 18.53 -15.83
CA PHE A 293 -14.43 18.82 -15.06
C PHE A 293 -14.88 20.27 -15.22
N GLU A 294 -16.15 20.50 -15.01
CA GLU A 294 -16.77 21.83 -14.90
C GLU A 294 -17.57 21.93 -13.60
N MET A 295 -17.80 23.13 -13.11
CA MET A 295 -18.66 23.37 -11.96
C MET A 295 -20.07 23.71 -12.41
N ARG A 296 -21.07 22.91 -12.00
CA ARG A 296 -22.51 23.20 -12.20
C ARG A 296 -23.24 23.15 -10.87
N ALA A 297 -23.96 24.22 -10.54
CA ALA A 297 -24.67 24.33 -9.28
C ALA A 297 -23.82 23.94 -8.05
N GLY A 298 -22.57 24.37 -7.99
CA GLY A 298 -21.62 24.08 -6.92
C GLY A 298 -21.08 22.65 -6.86
N LYS A 299 -21.39 21.80 -7.84
CA LYS A 299 -20.92 20.40 -7.92
C LYS A 299 -20.03 20.18 -9.14
N LYS A 300 -18.98 19.35 -8.97
CA LYS A 300 -18.13 18.91 -10.07
C LYS A 300 -18.94 18.02 -11.01
N GLN A 301 -18.81 18.29 -12.31
CA GLN A 301 -19.35 17.47 -13.39
C GLN A 301 -18.17 17.08 -14.30
N TRP A 302 -17.99 15.80 -14.54
CA TRP A 302 -16.85 15.24 -15.26
C TRP A 302 -17.21 14.92 -16.71
N TYR A 303 -16.27 15.12 -17.61
CA TYR A 303 -16.43 14.80 -19.03
C TYR A 303 -15.14 14.19 -19.62
N ALA A 304 -15.27 13.34 -20.61
CA ALA A 304 -14.13 12.82 -21.36
C ALA A 304 -13.49 13.95 -22.18
N ALA A 305 -12.18 14.17 -21.98
CA ALA A 305 -11.43 15.13 -22.79
C ALA A 305 -11.42 14.68 -24.27
N GLN A 306 -11.42 15.64 -25.19
CA GLN A 306 -11.23 15.32 -26.61
C GLN A 306 -9.77 14.89 -26.81
N ALA A 307 -9.55 13.66 -27.31
CA ALA A 307 -8.21 13.20 -27.64
C ALA A 307 -7.58 14.19 -28.65
N LYS A 308 -6.48 14.83 -28.27
CA LYS A 308 -5.65 15.54 -29.24
C LYS A 308 -5.11 14.50 -30.21
N LYS A 309 -5.23 14.72 -31.51
CA LYS A 309 -4.77 13.79 -32.57
C LYS A 309 -3.30 13.31 -32.46
N GLN A 310 -2.53 13.86 -31.54
CA GLN A 310 -1.12 13.49 -31.29
C GLN A 310 -0.91 12.39 -30.25
N ASP A 311 -1.89 12.09 -29.39
CA ASP A 311 -1.72 11.13 -28.27
C ASP A 311 -2.06 9.66 -28.62
N LEU A 312 -2.35 9.38 -29.89
CA LEU A 312 -2.59 8.01 -30.40
C LEU A 312 -1.31 7.15 -30.52
N LYS A 313 -0.15 7.66 -30.08
CA LYS A 313 1.13 6.94 -30.05
C LYS A 313 1.67 6.73 -28.63
N ALA A 314 0.84 6.38 -27.67
CA ALA A 314 1.35 5.86 -26.39
C ALA A 314 1.64 4.35 -26.52
N PRO A 315 2.72 3.84 -25.95
CA PRO A 315 3.24 2.51 -26.28
C PRO A 315 2.30 1.40 -25.79
N LEU A 316 1.68 0.72 -26.73
CA LEU A 316 0.95 -0.54 -26.53
C LEU A 316 1.82 -1.63 -25.87
N ALA A 317 3.13 -1.51 -25.91
CA ALA A 317 4.07 -2.56 -25.53
C ALA A 317 3.99 -3.00 -24.05
N VAL A 318 3.68 -2.08 -23.11
CA VAL A 318 3.61 -2.43 -21.68
C VAL A 318 2.24 -2.99 -21.29
N GLN A 319 1.16 -2.57 -21.97
CA GLN A 319 -0.16 -3.17 -21.77
C GLN A 319 -0.24 -4.62 -22.27
N VAL A 320 0.46 -4.95 -23.35
CA VAL A 320 0.48 -6.30 -23.95
C VAL A 320 1.21 -7.29 -23.03
N GLN A 321 2.37 -6.92 -22.46
CA GLN A 321 3.10 -7.82 -21.57
C GLN A 321 2.35 -8.22 -20.30
N VAL A 322 1.52 -7.33 -19.74
CA VAL A 322 0.72 -7.64 -18.56
C VAL A 322 -0.58 -8.37 -18.91
N GLN A 323 -1.14 -8.17 -20.13
CA GLN A 323 -2.28 -8.94 -20.62
C GLN A 323 -1.95 -10.40 -20.91
N GLU A 324 -0.73 -10.71 -21.34
CA GLU A 324 -0.26 -12.09 -21.55
C GLU A 324 -0.05 -12.89 -20.26
N ILE A 325 0.10 -12.21 -19.12
CA ILE A 325 0.23 -12.85 -17.79
C ILE A 325 -1.14 -13.15 -17.14
N ILE A 326 -2.23 -12.60 -17.68
CA ILE A 326 -3.60 -12.73 -17.11
C ILE A 326 -4.43 -13.80 -17.83
N LEU A 327 -3.99 -14.34 -18.95
CA LEU A 327 -4.55 -15.50 -19.65
C LEU A 327 -3.86 -16.78 -19.21
#